data_640595fd7ff4dd502f2d537116d1ef54
#
_entry.id   640595fd7ff4dd502f2d537116d1ef54
#
_cell.length_a   1.000
_cell.length_b   1.000
_cell.length_c   1.000
_cell.angle_alpha   90.00
_cell.angle_beta   90.00
_cell.angle_gamma   90.00
#
_symmetry.space_group_name_H-M   'P 1'
#
loop_
_entity.id
_entity.type
_entity.pdbx_description
1 polymer ?
#
loop_
_entity_poly.entity_id
_entity_poly.type
_entity_poly.pdbx_seq_one_letter_code
_entity_poly.pdbx_strand_id
1 'polypeptide(L)'
;MDQRSLFGLTEHLEALSKHGDPLEVLEATVDFEHFRGWLVGLGYGDGSKGGRPPFDPVSMFKALILQAQHNLSDARMEFMIRDRLSWMRFLNFDLGGPTPDENTIRLFRDKLTESGALKRVMKAFDWQLRKKGYIPMAGQIVDASLVPVPKQRNTDGEKQAVKDGKSAREIWPDEPNKAAQKDVDARWTLKVGGKVRYRPDGTPLPMIAVPTFGYKSHISIDRRFGFIREAAVTSASAADGRMLRRVVSTRNTSGEVWADSAYRSQSNEKWLASKMLASRIHRRKPAGKPMPQAAARANAKKSSIRARIEHVFAHQKNRFGLFIRTIGIARAEAKLTLANLAYNMDRLIFHERRAVGG
;
A
#
# COMPACT_ATOMS: atom_id res chain seq x y z
N MET A 1 30.80 13.55 39.30
CA MET A 1 29.43 13.81 38.81
C MET A 1 29.61 14.44 37.43
N ASP A 2 29.36 13.66 36.36
CA ASP A 2 29.42 14.23 35.03
C ASP A 2 28.34 15.29 34.87
N GLN A 3 28.78 16.54 34.62
CA GLN A 3 27.88 17.63 34.26
C GLN A 3 27.21 17.25 32.94
N ARG A 4 25.91 16.96 33.00
CA ARG A 4 25.13 16.79 31.78
C ARG A 4 25.15 18.12 31.02
N SER A 5 25.76 18.12 29.84
CA SER A 5 25.83 19.29 28.97
C SER A 5 24.42 19.81 28.68
N LEU A 6 24.15 21.08 28.85
CA LEU A 6 22.92 21.76 28.41
C LEU A 6 22.70 21.65 26.90
N PHE A 7 23.75 21.42 26.13
CA PHE A 7 23.75 21.32 24.69
C PHE A 7 23.82 19.86 24.17
N GLY A 8 23.88 18.89 25.08
CA GLY A 8 24.07 17.47 24.71
C GLY A 8 23.03 16.90 23.74
N LEU A 9 21.78 17.41 23.76
CA LEU A 9 20.75 17.03 22.82
C LEU A 9 21.04 17.58 21.41
N THR A 10 21.42 18.85 21.30
CA THR A 10 21.76 19.48 20.01
C THR A 10 22.97 18.79 19.37
N GLU A 11 24.03 18.58 20.16
CA GLU A 11 25.24 17.88 19.71
C GLU A 11 24.95 16.48 19.26
N HIS A 12 24.05 15.75 19.96
CA HIS A 12 23.62 14.41 19.57
C HIS A 12 22.83 14.40 18.27
N LEU A 13 21.89 15.34 18.08
CA LEU A 13 21.12 15.49 16.85
C LEU A 13 22.02 15.86 15.66
N GLU A 14 23.00 16.74 15.85
CA GLU A 14 24.02 17.04 14.82
C GLU A 14 24.87 15.82 14.46
N ALA A 15 25.25 15.01 15.46
CA ALA A 15 25.97 13.77 15.21
C ALA A 15 25.13 12.77 14.39
N LEU A 16 23.81 12.64 14.67
CA LEU A 16 22.89 11.83 13.87
C LEU A 16 22.83 12.34 12.44
N SER A 17 22.75 13.64 12.21
CA SER A 17 22.75 14.26 10.89
C SER A 17 24.03 13.94 10.10
N LYS A 18 25.20 14.07 10.75
CA LYS A 18 26.51 13.73 10.17
C LYS A 18 26.61 12.25 9.78
N HIS A 19 25.95 11.34 10.49
CA HIS A 19 25.85 9.92 10.17
C HIS A 19 24.80 9.60 9.09
N GLY A 20 24.05 10.59 8.62
CA GLY A 20 23.07 10.46 7.54
C GLY A 20 21.70 9.96 8.03
N ASP A 21 20.99 10.75 8.82
CA ASP A 21 19.62 10.45 9.25
C ASP A 21 18.70 10.31 8.01
N PRO A 22 18.11 9.12 7.78
CA PRO A 22 17.23 8.89 6.62
C PRO A 22 15.95 9.73 6.67
N LEU A 23 15.52 10.21 7.85
CA LEU A 23 14.33 11.04 7.99
C LEU A 23 14.58 12.49 7.55
N GLU A 24 15.79 13.01 7.71
CA GLU A 24 16.20 14.30 7.12
C GLU A 24 16.15 14.24 5.60
N VAL A 25 16.60 13.13 5.01
CA VAL A 25 16.52 12.94 3.56
C VAL A 25 15.07 12.86 3.10
N LEU A 26 14.20 12.20 3.86
CA LEU A 26 12.77 12.13 3.58
C LEU A 26 12.12 13.52 3.65
N GLU A 27 12.43 14.30 4.68
CA GLU A 27 11.95 15.67 4.89
C GLU A 27 12.39 16.60 3.74
N ALA A 28 13.66 16.55 3.37
CA ALA A 28 14.20 17.37 2.27
C ALA A 28 13.67 16.98 0.90
N THR A 29 13.25 15.71 0.71
CA THR A 29 12.81 15.20 -0.58
C THR A 29 11.32 15.39 -0.83
N VAL A 30 10.49 15.27 0.22
CA VAL A 30 9.03 15.32 0.17
C VAL A 30 8.53 16.60 0.82
N ASP A 31 7.78 17.42 0.09
CA ASP A 31 7.07 18.56 0.64
C ASP A 31 5.81 18.10 1.38
N PHE A 32 5.94 17.87 2.68
CA PHE A 32 4.83 17.45 3.54
C PHE A 32 3.83 18.58 3.77
N GLU A 33 4.25 19.83 3.76
CA GLU A 33 3.38 21.00 3.93
C GLU A 33 2.38 21.13 2.79
N HIS A 34 2.73 20.67 1.61
CA HIS A 34 1.82 20.60 0.47
C HIS A 34 0.52 19.82 0.78
N PHE A 35 0.55 18.89 1.73
CA PHE A 35 -0.65 18.12 2.09
C PHE A 35 -1.55 18.83 3.10
N ARG A 36 -1.09 19.89 3.76
CA ARG A 36 -1.79 20.59 4.87
C ARG A 36 -3.26 20.90 4.53
N GLY A 37 -3.53 21.45 3.37
CA GLY A 37 -4.89 21.83 2.97
C GLY A 37 -5.90 20.67 3.00
N TRP A 38 -5.48 19.46 2.60
CA TRP A 38 -6.34 18.27 2.66
C TRP A 38 -6.40 17.63 4.04
N LEU A 39 -5.44 17.90 4.91
CA LEU A 39 -5.38 17.38 6.28
C LEU A 39 -6.16 18.25 7.26
N VAL A 40 -6.10 19.57 7.14
CA VAL A 40 -6.88 20.52 7.96
C VAL A 40 -8.38 20.40 7.68
N GLY A 41 -8.76 20.23 6.42
CA GLY A 41 -10.16 20.07 6.01
C GLY A 41 -10.89 18.82 6.56
N LEU A 42 -10.21 18.03 7.41
CA LEU A 42 -10.82 16.87 8.09
C LEU A 42 -11.68 17.24 9.31
N GLY A 43 -11.69 18.51 9.73
CA GLY A 43 -12.30 18.91 11.00
C GLY A 43 -11.65 18.22 12.21
N TYR A 44 -10.38 17.82 12.07
CA TYR A 44 -9.61 17.25 13.16
C TYR A 44 -9.17 18.40 14.06
N GLY A 45 -9.87 18.52 15.20
CA GLY A 45 -9.55 19.50 16.21
C GLY A 45 -9.85 20.94 15.79
N ASP A 46 -11.07 21.20 15.32
CA ASP A 46 -11.56 22.53 15.01
C ASP A 46 -11.73 23.44 16.25
N GLY A 47 -11.43 22.90 17.45
CA GLY A 47 -11.57 23.63 18.72
C GLY A 47 -13.01 23.86 19.18
N SER A 48 -14.01 23.48 18.38
CA SER A 48 -15.43 23.75 18.66
C SER A 48 -15.96 23.10 19.95
N LYS A 49 -15.27 22.05 20.43
CA LYS A 49 -15.63 21.29 21.64
C LYS A 49 -14.81 21.67 22.87
N GLY A 50 -13.94 22.67 22.77
CA GLY A 50 -12.98 22.98 23.84
C GLY A 50 -11.95 21.86 24.05
N GLY A 51 -11.11 21.98 25.08
CA GLY A 51 -10.10 21.00 25.43
C GLY A 51 -8.71 21.33 24.88
N ARG A 52 -7.79 20.35 24.93
CA ARG A 52 -6.42 20.53 24.46
C ARG A 52 -6.39 20.74 22.96
N PRO A 53 -5.60 21.71 22.43
CA PRO A 53 -5.40 21.87 21.01
C PRO A 53 -4.95 20.56 20.35
N PRO A 54 -5.43 20.24 19.14
CA PRO A 54 -5.02 19.05 18.41
C PRO A 54 -3.56 19.16 18.02
N PHE A 55 -2.92 18.00 17.84
CA PHE A 55 -1.60 17.93 17.23
C PHE A 55 -1.63 18.42 15.78
N ASP A 56 -0.52 18.99 15.33
CA ASP A 56 -0.40 19.42 13.94
C ASP A 56 -0.74 18.27 12.96
N PRO A 57 -1.66 18.48 12.01
CA PRO A 57 -2.11 17.42 11.12
C PRO A 57 -1.03 16.92 10.15
N VAL A 58 -0.01 17.75 9.84
CA VAL A 58 1.14 17.32 9.02
C VAL A 58 2.04 16.40 9.83
N SER A 59 2.32 16.73 11.09
CA SER A 59 3.05 15.86 12.03
C SER A 59 2.33 14.51 12.22
N MET A 60 1.01 14.53 12.36
CA MET A 60 0.21 13.32 12.47
C MET A 60 0.25 12.48 11.17
N PHE A 61 0.24 13.13 10.01
CA PHE A 61 0.37 12.43 8.73
C PHE A 61 1.77 11.82 8.56
N LYS A 62 2.84 12.54 8.90
CA LYS A 62 4.22 12.01 8.95
C LYS A 62 4.30 10.79 9.87
N ALA A 63 3.64 10.82 11.03
CA ALA A 63 3.56 9.69 11.95
C ALA A 63 2.91 8.45 11.29
N LEU A 64 1.82 8.63 10.51
CA LEU A 64 1.20 7.53 9.78
C LEU A 64 2.10 6.98 8.65
N ILE A 65 2.92 7.81 8.01
CA ILE A 65 3.92 7.34 7.03
C ILE A 65 4.97 6.47 7.71
N LEU A 66 5.53 6.90 8.85
CA LEU A 66 6.46 6.09 9.65
C LEU A 66 5.80 4.79 10.11
N GLN A 67 4.55 4.86 10.58
CA GLN A 67 3.78 3.68 10.97
C GLN A 67 3.63 2.68 9.81
N ALA A 68 3.44 3.16 8.58
CA ALA A 68 3.34 2.31 7.40
C ALA A 68 4.68 1.70 7.00
N GLN A 69 5.79 2.46 7.05
CA GLN A 69 7.13 1.98 6.73
C GLN A 69 7.63 0.89 7.69
N HIS A 70 7.21 0.97 8.97
CA HIS A 70 7.65 0.05 10.02
C HIS A 70 6.56 -0.93 10.47
N ASN A 71 5.38 -0.90 9.87
CA ASN A 71 4.21 -1.75 10.19
C ASN A 71 3.88 -1.81 11.68
N LEU A 72 3.91 -0.68 12.37
CA LEU A 72 3.67 -0.59 13.80
C LEU A 72 2.18 -0.60 14.15
N SER A 73 1.84 -1.12 15.33
CA SER A 73 0.55 -0.88 15.98
C SER A 73 0.49 0.56 16.50
N ASP A 74 -0.71 1.03 16.87
CA ASP A 74 -0.88 2.39 17.39
C ASP A 74 -0.11 2.57 18.71
N ALA A 75 -0.22 1.61 19.64
CA ALA A 75 0.52 1.61 20.90
C ALA A 75 2.06 1.57 20.68
N ARG A 76 2.52 0.77 19.71
CA ARG A 76 3.96 0.74 19.42
C ARG A 76 4.42 2.04 18.74
N MET A 77 3.57 2.68 17.94
CA MET A 77 3.88 3.97 17.33
C MET A 77 4.00 5.07 18.38
N GLU A 78 3.08 5.14 19.35
CA GLU A 78 3.16 6.03 20.50
C GLU A 78 4.49 5.87 21.23
N PHE A 79 4.86 4.63 21.58
CA PHE A 79 6.15 4.34 22.23
C PHE A 79 7.34 4.81 21.40
N MET A 80 7.35 4.48 20.10
CA MET A 80 8.48 4.79 19.22
C MET A 80 8.67 6.30 18.98
N ILE A 81 7.59 7.09 19.01
CA ILE A 81 7.68 8.55 18.94
C ILE A 81 8.44 9.09 20.15
N ARG A 82 8.18 8.56 21.35
CA ARG A 82 8.85 9.00 22.59
C ARG A 82 10.28 8.49 22.73
N ASP A 83 10.56 7.32 22.16
CA ASP A 83 11.83 6.60 22.32
C ASP A 83 12.94 7.13 21.38
N ARG A 84 12.57 7.71 20.21
CA ARG A 84 13.51 8.05 19.14
C ARG A 84 13.61 9.53 18.86
N LEU A 85 14.76 10.11 19.17
CA LEU A 85 15.04 11.53 18.95
C LEU A 85 14.91 11.94 17.48
N SER A 86 15.37 11.15 16.53
CA SER A 86 15.22 11.42 15.09
C SER A 86 13.74 11.45 14.65
N TRP A 87 12.89 10.63 15.28
CA TRP A 87 11.44 10.65 15.03
C TRP A 87 10.79 11.89 15.62
N MET A 88 11.13 12.26 16.87
CA MET A 88 10.63 13.49 17.49
C MET A 88 10.97 14.71 16.63
N ARG A 89 12.21 14.82 16.18
CA ARG A 89 12.67 15.90 15.29
C ARG A 89 11.87 15.91 13.97
N PHE A 90 11.76 14.78 13.29
CA PHE A 90 11.01 14.67 12.03
C PHE A 90 9.52 15.02 12.18
N LEU A 91 8.93 14.69 13.33
CA LEU A 91 7.52 14.94 13.64
C LEU A 91 7.28 16.32 14.29
N ASN A 92 8.31 17.13 14.50
CA ASN A 92 8.27 18.42 15.19
C ASN A 92 7.68 18.32 16.61
N PHE A 93 8.12 17.31 17.38
CA PHE A 93 7.79 17.18 18.81
C PHE A 93 9.02 17.49 19.65
N ASP A 94 8.81 18.27 20.72
CA ASP A 94 9.86 18.62 21.66
C ASP A 94 10.13 17.49 22.66
N LEU A 95 11.40 17.36 23.07
CA LEU A 95 11.78 16.43 24.12
C LEU A 95 11.11 16.84 25.46
N GLY A 96 10.36 15.88 26.05
CA GLY A 96 9.56 16.15 27.25
C GLY A 96 8.24 16.85 26.99
N GLY A 97 7.99 17.28 25.74
CA GLY A 97 6.71 17.83 25.31
C GLY A 97 5.63 16.74 25.10
N PRO A 98 4.41 17.18 24.83
CA PRO A 98 3.30 16.27 24.57
C PRO A 98 3.45 15.55 23.23
N THR A 99 3.22 14.24 23.22
CA THR A 99 3.18 13.40 22.03
C THR A 99 1.82 12.73 21.88
N PRO A 100 1.39 12.38 20.65
CA PRO A 100 0.12 11.71 20.45
C PRO A 100 0.13 10.29 21.05
N ASP A 101 -0.94 9.94 21.75
CA ASP A 101 -1.20 8.59 22.24
C ASP A 101 -1.80 7.69 21.13
N GLU A 102 -1.92 6.40 21.42
CA GLU A 102 -2.47 5.40 20.49
C GLU A 102 -3.88 5.75 19.99
N ASN A 103 -4.73 6.33 20.87
CA ASN A 103 -6.09 6.71 20.52
C ASN A 103 -6.10 7.92 19.60
N THR A 104 -5.26 8.91 19.83
CA THR A 104 -5.09 10.09 18.98
C THR A 104 -4.64 9.68 17.57
N ILE A 105 -3.65 8.79 17.47
CA ILE A 105 -3.16 8.24 16.19
C ILE A 105 -4.29 7.49 15.45
N ARG A 106 -5.03 6.65 16.16
CA ARG A 106 -6.17 5.90 15.63
C ARG A 106 -7.27 6.82 15.12
N LEU A 107 -7.68 7.80 15.93
CA LEU A 107 -8.74 8.75 15.57
C LEU A 107 -8.37 9.59 14.34
N PHE A 108 -7.14 10.07 14.27
CA PHE A 108 -6.67 10.80 13.09
C PHE A 108 -6.72 9.93 11.82
N ARG A 109 -6.25 8.67 11.89
CA ARG A 109 -6.33 7.73 10.78
C ARG A 109 -7.77 7.40 10.39
N ASP A 110 -8.67 7.21 11.35
CA ASP A 110 -10.09 6.95 11.09
C ASP A 110 -10.74 8.15 10.37
N LYS A 111 -10.46 9.38 10.78
CA LYS A 111 -10.89 10.61 10.09
C LYS A 111 -10.38 10.68 8.65
N LEU A 112 -9.10 10.38 8.41
CA LEU A 112 -8.53 10.31 7.06
C LEU A 112 -9.23 9.24 6.20
N THR A 113 -9.60 8.11 6.81
CA THR A 113 -10.27 7.01 6.12
C THR A 113 -11.70 7.40 5.73
N GLU A 114 -12.48 7.91 6.68
CA GLU A 114 -13.88 8.30 6.51
C GLU A 114 -14.05 9.42 5.47
N SER A 115 -13.18 10.42 5.50
CA SER A 115 -13.22 11.55 4.58
C SER A 115 -12.73 11.22 3.15
N GLY A 116 -12.12 10.06 2.93
CA GLY A 116 -11.44 9.71 1.68
C GLY A 116 -10.24 10.60 1.34
N ALA A 117 -9.70 11.35 2.32
CA ALA A 117 -8.60 12.30 2.11
C ALA A 117 -7.32 11.61 1.62
N LEU A 118 -7.05 10.36 2.00
CA LEU A 118 -5.88 9.62 1.55
C LEU A 118 -5.78 9.49 0.03
N LYS A 119 -6.91 9.38 -0.68
CA LYS A 119 -6.91 9.38 -2.15
C LYS A 119 -6.51 10.75 -2.73
N ARG A 120 -6.92 11.84 -2.06
CA ARG A 120 -6.52 13.20 -2.45
C ARG A 120 -5.03 13.44 -2.20
N VAL A 121 -4.54 13.00 -1.03
CA VAL A 121 -3.11 13.05 -0.69
C VAL A 121 -2.25 12.25 -1.69
N MET A 122 -2.70 11.06 -2.11
CA MET A 122 -2.00 10.27 -3.14
C MET A 122 -1.91 11.00 -4.47
N LYS A 123 -2.97 11.71 -4.88
CA LYS A 123 -2.96 12.54 -6.09
C LYS A 123 -2.09 13.79 -5.93
N ALA A 124 -2.10 14.40 -4.76
CA ALA A 124 -1.24 15.53 -4.44
C ALA A 124 0.24 15.14 -4.49
N PHE A 125 0.58 13.94 -4.01
CA PHE A 125 1.94 13.41 -4.14
C PHE A 125 2.31 13.10 -5.60
N ASP A 126 1.40 12.54 -6.42
CA ASP A 126 1.62 12.37 -7.86
C ASP A 126 1.89 13.70 -8.56
N TRP A 127 1.25 14.79 -8.12
CA TRP A 127 1.53 16.13 -8.60
C TRP A 127 2.96 16.60 -8.25
N GLN A 128 3.43 16.37 -7.00
CA GLN A 128 4.82 16.66 -6.61
C GLN A 128 5.82 15.88 -7.48
N LEU A 129 5.55 14.59 -7.73
CA LEU A 129 6.38 13.77 -8.61
C LEU A 129 6.47 14.37 -10.02
N ARG A 130 5.34 14.80 -10.59
CA ARG A 130 5.29 15.43 -11.92
C ARG A 130 6.05 16.74 -11.96
N LYS A 131 5.92 17.59 -10.91
CA LYS A 131 6.64 18.87 -10.80
C LYS A 131 8.15 18.64 -10.76
N LYS A 132 8.61 17.55 -10.17
CA LYS A 132 10.03 17.13 -10.18
C LYS A 132 10.46 16.42 -11.48
N GLY A 133 9.61 16.33 -12.50
CA GLY A 133 9.91 15.69 -13.79
C GLY A 133 9.62 14.18 -13.83
N TYR A 134 9.15 13.57 -12.75
CA TYR A 134 8.78 12.16 -12.72
C TYR A 134 7.37 11.92 -13.26
N ILE A 135 7.13 12.28 -14.52
CA ILE A 135 5.85 12.03 -15.19
C ILE A 135 5.68 10.54 -15.52
N PRO A 136 4.46 9.99 -15.58
CA PRO A 136 4.24 8.60 -15.98
C PRO A 136 4.71 8.35 -17.40
N MET A 137 5.72 7.49 -17.60
CA MET A 137 6.38 7.29 -18.87
C MET A 137 6.56 5.82 -19.25
N ALA A 138 6.73 5.59 -20.56
CA ALA A 138 7.08 4.31 -21.18
C ALA A 138 6.02 3.20 -20.96
N GLY A 139 4.78 3.57 -20.69
CA GLY A 139 3.67 2.66 -20.41
C GLY A 139 3.56 2.26 -18.94
N GLN A 140 2.63 1.35 -18.66
CA GLN A 140 2.27 0.98 -17.29
C GLN A 140 2.20 -0.53 -17.11
N ILE A 141 2.54 -0.98 -15.90
CA ILE A 141 2.51 -2.39 -15.51
C ILE A 141 1.46 -2.54 -14.43
N VAL A 142 0.53 -3.47 -14.62
CA VAL A 142 -0.58 -3.76 -13.70
C VAL A 142 -0.42 -5.15 -13.13
N ASP A 143 -0.58 -5.25 -11.81
CA ASP A 143 -0.63 -6.53 -11.12
C ASP A 143 -1.36 -6.42 -9.78
N ALA A 144 -1.60 -7.57 -9.13
CA ALA A 144 -2.23 -7.66 -7.82
C ALA A 144 -1.40 -8.53 -6.87
N SER A 145 -1.40 -8.13 -5.60
CA SER A 145 -0.78 -8.92 -4.54
C SER A 145 -1.75 -9.20 -3.41
N LEU A 146 -1.72 -10.43 -2.92
CA LEU A 146 -2.47 -10.81 -1.71
C LEU A 146 -1.82 -10.18 -0.48
N VAL A 147 -2.65 -9.59 0.37
CA VAL A 147 -2.26 -9.04 1.67
C VAL A 147 -3.07 -9.76 2.74
N PRO A 148 -2.41 -10.53 3.60
CA PRO A 148 -3.10 -11.32 4.61
C PRO A 148 -3.64 -10.44 5.75
N VAL A 149 -4.70 -10.93 6.37
CA VAL A 149 -5.27 -10.45 7.64
C VAL A 149 -5.28 -11.61 8.65
N PRO A 150 -5.51 -11.35 9.95
CA PRO A 150 -5.68 -12.41 10.95
C PRO A 150 -6.78 -13.38 10.50
N LYS A 151 -6.44 -14.67 10.53
CA LYS A 151 -7.40 -15.73 10.18
C LYS A 151 -8.51 -15.78 11.23
N GLN A 152 -9.74 -15.88 10.78
CA GLN A 152 -10.89 -16.04 11.67
C GLN A 152 -11.60 -17.37 11.42
N ARG A 153 -12.18 -17.93 12.47
CA ARG A 153 -13.01 -19.14 12.40
C ARG A 153 -14.47 -18.71 12.43
N ASN A 154 -15.23 -19.19 11.47
CA ASN A 154 -16.67 -18.96 11.35
C ASN A 154 -17.35 -20.31 11.17
N THR A 155 -18.57 -20.47 11.69
CA THR A 155 -19.43 -21.61 11.39
C THR A 155 -19.89 -21.58 9.94
N ASP A 156 -20.47 -22.66 9.43
CA ASP A 156 -20.90 -22.68 8.04
C ASP A 156 -22.09 -21.77 7.78
N GLY A 157 -22.99 -21.58 8.75
CA GLY A 157 -24.06 -20.58 8.68
C GLY A 157 -23.52 -19.15 8.64
N GLU A 158 -22.53 -18.83 9.50
CA GLU A 158 -21.87 -17.51 9.48
C GLU A 158 -21.14 -17.26 8.16
N LYS A 159 -20.46 -18.28 7.61
CA LYS A 159 -19.82 -18.20 6.29
C LYS A 159 -20.82 -17.92 5.18
N GLN A 160 -21.99 -18.55 5.26
CA GLN A 160 -23.06 -18.31 4.26
C GLN A 160 -23.60 -16.89 4.41
N ALA A 161 -23.91 -16.44 5.62
CA ALA A 161 -24.37 -15.07 5.87
C ALA A 161 -23.37 -14.00 5.36
N VAL A 162 -22.04 -14.23 5.53
CA VAL A 162 -20.99 -13.37 4.95
C VAL A 162 -21.01 -13.40 3.44
N LYS A 163 -21.27 -14.56 2.79
CA LYS A 163 -21.41 -14.64 1.32
C LYS A 163 -22.64 -13.91 0.81
N ASP A 164 -23.73 -13.95 1.57
CA ASP A 164 -24.98 -13.25 1.28
C ASP A 164 -24.90 -11.74 1.50
N GLY A 165 -23.74 -11.24 1.95
CA GLY A 165 -23.46 -9.82 2.09
C GLY A 165 -24.00 -9.19 3.38
N LYS A 166 -24.38 -9.99 4.39
CA LYS A 166 -24.80 -9.47 5.68
C LYS A 166 -23.65 -8.77 6.42
N SER A 167 -23.96 -7.68 7.09
CA SER A 167 -23.04 -6.96 7.96
C SER A 167 -22.71 -7.77 9.23
N ALA A 168 -21.60 -7.44 9.89
CA ALA A 168 -21.22 -8.10 11.13
C ALA A 168 -22.32 -8.00 12.22
N ARG A 169 -23.01 -6.87 12.31
CA ARG A 169 -24.13 -6.68 13.28
C ARG A 169 -25.35 -7.54 12.97
N GLU A 170 -25.64 -7.80 11.69
CA GLU A 170 -26.75 -8.69 11.29
C GLU A 170 -26.40 -10.17 11.50
N ILE A 171 -25.11 -10.54 11.47
CA ILE A 171 -24.68 -11.92 11.70
C ILE A 171 -24.58 -12.23 13.19
N TRP A 172 -24.14 -11.27 14.00
CA TRP A 172 -23.95 -11.42 15.45
C TRP A 172 -24.68 -10.31 16.23
N PRO A 173 -26.03 -10.24 16.17
CA PRO A 173 -26.79 -9.17 16.80
C PRO A 173 -26.62 -9.13 18.33
N ASP A 174 -26.53 -10.30 18.95
CA ASP A 174 -26.43 -10.46 20.40
C ASP A 174 -24.98 -10.52 20.92
N GLU A 175 -23.99 -10.46 20.00
CA GLU A 175 -22.57 -10.58 20.33
C GLU A 175 -21.78 -9.35 19.80
N PRO A 176 -21.99 -8.13 20.30
CA PRO A 176 -21.41 -6.91 19.74
C PRO A 176 -19.87 -6.91 19.74
N ASN A 177 -19.24 -7.52 20.76
CA ASN A 177 -17.79 -7.65 20.83
C ASN A 177 -17.24 -8.60 19.74
N LYS A 178 -17.94 -9.67 19.44
CA LYS A 178 -17.60 -10.59 18.35
C LYS A 178 -17.82 -9.91 17.02
N ALA A 179 -18.94 -9.22 16.82
CA ALA A 179 -19.22 -8.46 15.60
C ALA A 179 -18.13 -7.42 15.30
N ALA A 180 -17.61 -6.74 16.35
CA ALA A 180 -16.52 -5.76 16.21
C ALA A 180 -15.16 -6.39 15.86
N GLN A 181 -14.96 -7.68 16.14
CA GLN A 181 -13.70 -8.39 15.89
C GLN A 181 -13.69 -9.23 14.60
N LYS A 182 -14.83 -9.34 13.91
CA LYS A 182 -14.97 -10.15 12.69
C LYS A 182 -14.93 -9.31 11.43
N ASP A 183 -14.06 -9.68 10.52
CA ASP A 183 -13.96 -9.04 9.21
C ASP A 183 -14.90 -9.76 8.22
N VAL A 184 -15.97 -9.06 7.84
CA VAL A 184 -16.96 -9.56 6.86
C VAL A 184 -16.65 -9.17 5.41
N ASP A 185 -15.60 -8.40 5.17
CA ASP A 185 -15.16 -7.98 3.82
C ASP A 185 -14.01 -8.84 3.29
N ALA A 186 -13.12 -9.29 4.18
CA ALA A 186 -12.03 -10.19 3.82
C ALA A 186 -12.56 -11.54 3.36
N ARG A 187 -11.87 -12.20 2.44
CA ARG A 187 -12.26 -13.49 1.87
C ARG A 187 -11.06 -14.44 1.81
N TRP A 188 -11.37 -15.72 1.82
CA TRP A 188 -10.43 -16.77 1.51
C TRP A 188 -10.17 -16.85 0.01
N THR A 189 -8.92 -17.11 -0.36
CA THR A 189 -8.50 -17.47 -1.70
C THR A 189 -7.46 -18.57 -1.63
N LEU A 190 -7.41 -19.41 -2.67
CA LEU A 190 -6.39 -20.43 -2.81
C LEU A 190 -5.34 -19.94 -3.80
N LYS A 191 -4.10 -19.79 -3.34
CA LYS A 191 -2.97 -19.59 -4.23
C LYS A 191 -2.33 -20.94 -4.49
N VAL A 192 -2.51 -21.45 -5.68
CA VAL A 192 -1.78 -22.62 -6.15
C VAL A 192 -0.39 -22.13 -6.59
N GLY A 193 0.64 -22.51 -5.87
CA GLY A 193 2.00 -22.01 -6.08
C GLY A 193 2.92 -23.01 -6.71
N GLY A 194 3.86 -22.51 -7.52
CA GLY A 194 4.98 -23.27 -8.04
C GLY A 194 4.81 -23.82 -9.45
N LYS A 195 5.93 -24.25 -10.02
CA LYS A 195 5.95 -25.10 -11.22
C LYS A 195 5.57 -26.51 -10.80
N VAL A 196 4.78 -27.19 -11.63
CA VAL A 196 4.53 -28.62 -11.45
C VAL A 196 5.88 -29.33 -11.39
N ARG A 197 6.14 -30.00 -10.27
CA ARG A 197 7.29 -30.88 -10.13
C ARG A 197 6.86 -32.29 -10.48
N TYR A 198 7.73 -33.05 -11.08
CA TYR A 198 7.48 -34.44 -11.44
C TYR A 198 8.36 -35.34 -10.60
N ARG A 199 7.86 -36.52 -10.26
CA ARG A 199 8.65 -37.62 -9.70
C ARG A 199 9.55 -38.21 -10.78
N PRO A 200 10.57 -39.04 -10.43
CA PRO A 200 11.41 -39.72 -11.41
C PRO A 200 10.61 -40.61 -12.39
N ASP A 201 9.46 -41.09 -11.97
CA ASP A 201 8.53 -41.91 -12.77
C ASP A 201 7.63 -41.08 -13.72
N GLY A 202 7.81 -39.75 -13.78
CA GLY A 202 7.02 -38.85 -14.61
C GLY A 202 5.67 -38.46 -14.03
N THR A 203 5.29 -38.94 -12.84
CA THR A 203 4.03 -38.51 -12.18
C THR A 203 4.14 -37.11 -11.60
N PRO A 204 3.13 -36.23 -11.82
CA PRO A 204 3.16 -34.90 -11.26
C PRO A 204 3.02 -34.95 -9.72
N LEU A 205 3.89 -34.24 -9.02
CA LEU A 205 3.73 -34.01 -7.58
C LEU A 205 2.51 -33.12 -7.33
N PRO A 206 1.75 -33.37 -6.23
CA PRO A 206 0.63 -32.51 -5.86
C PRO A 206 1.11 -31.06 -5.68
N MET A 207 0.39 -30.14 -6.30
CA MET A 207 0.66 -28.71 -6.09
C MET A 207 0.10 -28.28 -4.72
N ILE A 208 0.95 -27.70 -3.90
CA ILE A 208 0.52 -27.20 -2.58
C ILE A 208 -0.32 -25.94 -2.79
N ALA A 209 -1.59 -26.01 -2.47
CA ALA A 209 -2.47 -24.86 -2.43
C ALA A 209 -2.36 -24.20 -1.05
N VAL A 210 -1.90 -22.93 -1.00
CA VAL A 210 -1.80 -22.17 0.24
C VAL A 210 -3.05 -21.29 0.37
N PRO A 211 -3.97 -21.62 1.33
CA PRO A 211 -5.13 -20.77 1.57
C PRO A 211 -4.69 -19.47 2.26
N THR A 212 -5.12 -18.35 1.72
CA THR A 212 -4.87 -17.02 2.29
C THR A 212 -6.20 -16.33 2.55
N PHE A 213 -6.38 -15.80 3.76
CA PHE A 213 -7.51 -14.96 4.13
C PHE A 213 -7.06 -13.50 4.12
N GLY A 214 -7.81 -12.62 3.46
CA GLY A 214 -7.44 -11.22 3.40
C GLY A 214 -7.99 -10.45 2.19
N TYR A 215 -7.16 -9.53 1.72
CA TYR A 215 -7.45 -8.60 0.63
C TYR A 215 -6.45 -8.73 -0.50
N LYS A 216 -6.78 -8.14 -1.65
CA LYS A 216 -5.86 -7.91 -2.76
C LYS A 216 -5.59 -6.43 -2.93
N SER A 217 -4.32 -6.08 -3.01
CA SER A 217 -3.84 -4.78 -3.46
C SER A 217 -3.60 -4.86 -4.96
N HIS A 218 -4.41 -4.16 -5.75
CA HIS A 218 -4.22 -3.99 -7.18
C HIS A 218 -3.53 -2.67 -7.41
N ILE A 219 -2.42 -2.66 -8.11
CA ILE A 219 -1.66 -1.44 -8.41
C ILE A 219 -1.28 -1.35 -9.88
N SER A 220 -1.06 -0.14 -10.33
CA SER A 220 -0.39 0.14 -11.59
C SER A 220 0.81 1.03 -11.30
N ILE A 221 1.95 0.66 -11.89
CA ILE A 221 3.17 1.47 -11.85
C ILE A 221 3.52 2.00 -13.24
N ASP A 222 4.16 3.17 -13.30
CA ASP A 222 4.79 3.58 -14.55
C ASP A 222 6.04 2.74 -14.82
N ARG A 223 6.27 2.41 -16.08
CA ARG A 223 7.39 1.53 -16.47
C ARG A 223 8.75 2.21 -16.32
N ARG A 224 8.84 3.54 -16.49
CA ARG A 224 10.11 4.26 -16.47
C ARG A 224 10.70 4.35 -15.07
N PHE A 225 9.93 4.89 -14.13
CA PHE A 225 10.39 5.22 -12.79
C PHE A 225 9.95 4.21 -11.72
N GLY A 226 8.85 3.46 -11.97
CA GLY A 226 8.33 2.46 -11.05
C GLY A 226 7.51 3.03 -9.89
N PHE A 227 6.97 4.24 -10.02
CA PHE A 227 6.03 4.79 -9.05
C PHE A 227 4.64 4.17 -9.19
N ILE A 228 3.99 3.90 -8.07
CA ILE A 228 2.58 3.52 -8.04
C ILE A 228 1.75 4.73 -8.43
N ARG A 229 0.98 4.63 -9.51
CA ARG A 229 0.16 5.73 -10.04
C ARG A 229 -1.32 5.56 -9.73
N GLU A 230 -1.82 4.33 -9.80
CA GLU A 230 -3.20 4.00 -9.46
C GLU A 230 -3.21 2.76 -8.56
N ALA A 231 -4.19 2.71 -7.67
CA ALA A 231 -4.37 1.58 -6.76
C ALA A 231 -5.86 1.33 -6.47
N ALA A 232 -6.19 0.08 -6.19
CA ALA A 232 -7.51 -0.33 -5.73
C ALA A 232 -7.39 -1.55 -4.82
N VAL A 233 -8.35 -1.70 -3.92
CA VAL A 233 -8.39 -2.82 -2.97
C VAL A 233 -9.68 -3.61 -3.18
N THR A 234 -9.57 -4.94 -3.08
CA THR A 234 -10.70 -5.85 -3.11
C THR A 234 -10.50 -6.96 -2.08
N SER A 235 -11.54 -7.73 -1.82
CA SER A 235 -11.37 -9.00 -1.11
C SER A 235 -10.45 -9.94 -1.89
N ALA A 236 -9.77 -10.85 -1.18
CA ALA A 236 -8.80 -11.77 -1.81
C ALA A 236 -9.42 -12.69 -2.87
N SER A 237 -10.72 -12.96 -2.81
CA SER A 237 -11.44 -13.81 -3.78
C SER A 237 -11.78 -13.11 -5.09
N ALA A 238 -11.68 -11.77 -5.17
CA ALA A 238 -12.04 -11.03 -6.37
C ALA A 238 -11.10 -11.38 -7.54
N ALA A 239 -11.68 -11.46 -8.74
CA ALA A 239 -10.92 -11.74 -9.97
C ALA A 239 -10.13 -10.49 -10.42
N ASP A 240 -8.82 -10.66 -10.63
CA ASP A 240 -7.90 -9.55 -10.95
C ASP A 240 -8.29 -8.81 -12.24
N GLY A 241 -8.75 -9.55 -13.26
CA GLY A 241 -9.15 -8.97 -14.53
C GLY A 241 -10.27 -7.94 -14.47
N ARG A 242 -11.15 -8.00 -13.44
CA ARG A 242 -12.21 -7.01 -13.22
C ARG A 242 -11.66 -5.64 -12.80
N MET A 243 -10.46 -5.61 -12.25
CA MET A 243 -9.86 -4.40 -11.69
C MET A 243 -9.03 -3.60 -12.71
N LEU A 244 -8.77 -4.15 -13.91
CA LEU A 244 -7.95 -3.49 -14.93
C LEU A 244 -8.38 -2.03 -15.16
N ARG A 245 -9.67 -1.81 -15.37
CA ARG A 245 -10.24 -0.48 -15.69
C ARG A 245 -10.13 0.51 -14.54
N ARG A 246 -9.97 0.04 -13.28
CA ARG A 246 -9.85 0.89 -12.09
C ARG A 246 -8.42 1.32 -11.82
N VAL A 247 -7.43 0.57 -12.32
CA VAL A 247 -6.02 0.82 -12.06
C VAL A 247 -5.21 1.22 -13.29
N VAL A 248 -5.83 1.24 -14.49
CA VAL A 248 -5.19 1.73 -15.71
C VAL A 248 -5.46 3.22 -15.89
N SER A 249 -4.41 4.01 -16.07
CA SER A 249 -4.46 5.44 -16.34
C SER A 249 -4.22 5.73 -17.83
N THR A 250 -4.92 6.74 -18.36
CA THR A 250 -4.67 7.29 -19.72
C THR A 250 -3.62 8.40 -19.72
N ARG A 251 -3.03 8.73 -18.58
CA ARG A 251 -2.10 9.85 -18.39
C ARG A 251 -0.62 9.48 -18.57
N ASN A 252 -0.32 8.29 -19.12
CA ASN A 252 1.05 7.86 -19.39
C ASN A 252 1.48 8.32 -20.80
N THR A 253 2.75 8.66 -20.99
CA THR A 253 3.30 9.08 -22.29
C THR A 253 3.29 7.98 -23.36
N SER A 254 3.12 6.70 -22.94
CA SER A 254 2.95 5.56 -23.84
C SER A 254 1.68 4.80 -23.48
N GLY A 255 0.90 4.46 -24.48
CA GLY A 255 -0.34 3.68 -24.32
C GLY A 255 -0.15 2.21 -23.95
N GLU A 256 1.07 1.71 -23.76
CA GLU A 256 1.32 0.29 -23.51
C GLU A 256 0.92 -0.14 -22.09
N VAL A 257 0.15 -1.24 -21.99
CA VAL A 257 -0.33 -1.81 -20.72
C VAL A 257 0.12 -3.27 -20.60
N TRP A 258 1.03 -3.55 -19.66
CA TRP A 258 1.51 -4.88 -19.33
C TRP A 258 0.76 -5.45 -18.13
N ALA A 259 0.27 -6.67 -18.26
CA ALA A 259 -0.33 -7.42 -17.17
C ALA A 259 -0.19 -8.93 -17.41
N ASP A 260 -0.51 -9.74 -16.42
CA ASP A 260 -0.56 -11.18 -16.56
C ASP A 260 -1.81 -11.65 -17.34
N SER A 261 -1.90 -12.96 -17.60
CA SER A 261 -3.01 -13.53 -18.36
C SER A 261 -4.35 -13.48 -17.62
N ALA A 262 -4.41 -13.28 -16.32
CA ALA A 262 -5.65 -13.13 -15.55
C ALA A 262 -6.43 -11.88 -15.96
N TYR A 263 -5.71 -10.84 -16.40
CA TYR A 263 -6.31 -9.59 -16.89
C TYR A 263 -6.83 -9.70 -18.33
N ARG A 264 -6.49 -10.78 -19.07
CA ARG A 264 -6.88 -10.92 -20.46
C ARG A 264 -8.31 -11.41 -20.59
N SER A 265 -9.18 -10.57 -21.14
CA SER A 265 -10.55 -10.91 -21.53
C SER A 265 -10.94 -10.10 -22.77
N GLN A 266 -11.91 -10.59 -23.54
CA GLN A 266 -12.41 -9.85 -24.70
C GLN A 266 -12.92 -8.46 -24.33
N SER A 267 -13.58 -8.34 -23.16
CA SER A 267 -14.08 -7.07 -22.62
C SER A 267 -12.95 -6.10 -22.29
N ASN A 268 -11.85 -6.58 -21.68
CA ASN A 268 -10.70 -5.74 -21.37
C ASN A 268 -9.93 -5.32 -22.62
N GLU A 269 -9.74 -6.22 -23.58
CA GLU A 269 -9.08 -5.89 -24.84
C GLU A 269 -9.88 -4.84 -25.63
N LYS A 270 -11.21 -4.97 -25.73
CA LYS A 270 -12.09 -3.96 -26.34
C LYS A 270 -12.00 -2.62 -25.62
N TRP A 271 -11.99 -2.64 -24.29
CA TRP A 271 -11.88 -1.41 -23.49
C TRP A 271 -10.52 -0.73 -23.67
N LEU A 272 -9.41 -1.47 -23.65
CA LEU A 272 -8.09 -0.91 -23.92
C LEU A 272 -8.03 -0.25 -25.31
N ALA A 273 -8.55 -0.94 -26.34
CA ALA A 273 -8.62 -0.41 -27.68
C ALA A 273 -9.46 0.89 -27.77
N SER A 274 -10.62 0.94 -27.08
CA SER A 274 -11.47 2.15 -27.02
C SER A 274 -10.80 3.34 -26.33
N LYS A 275 -9.75 3.10 -25.52
CA LYS A 275 -8.93 4.13 -24.87
C LYS A 275 -7.60 4.39 -25.60
N MET A 276 -7.43 3.86 -26.82
CA MET A 276 -6.19 3.92 -27.60
C MET A 276 -4.98 3.36 -26.82
N LEU A 277 -5.21 2.36 -25.96
CA LEU A 277 -4.18 1.71 -25.18
C LEU A 277 -3.76 0.39 -25.84
N ALA A 278 -2.46 0.18 -25.97
CA ALA A 278 -1.90 -1.02 -26.57
C ALA A 278 -1.76 -2.14 -25.54
N SER A 279 -2.52 -3.22 -25.71
CA SER A 279 -2.45 -4.40 -24.84
C SER A 279 -1.13 -5.14 -25.00
N ARG A 280 -0.35 -5.22 -23.93
CA ARG A 280 0.80 -6.09 -23.75
C ARG A 280 0.52 -7.21 -22.74
N ILE A 281 -0.76 -7.48 -22.48
CA ILE A 281 -1.21 -8.54 -21.56
C ILE A 281 -0.75 -9.91 -22.12
N HIS A 282 -0.35 -10.80 -21.20
CA HIS A 282 0.03 -12.18 -21.56
C HIS A 282 -1.11 -12.91 -22.29
N ARG A 283 -0.75 -13.72 -23.28
CA ARG A 283 -1.70 -14.62 -23.90
C ARG A 283 -2.00 -15.80 -22.96
N ARG A 284 -3.26 -16.19 -22.86
CA ARG A 284 -3.66 -17.39 -22.11
C ARG A 284 -3.25 -18.64 -22.85
N LYS A 285 -2.93 -19.70 -22.10
CA LYS A 285 -2.77 -21.05 -22.65
C LYS A 285 -4.13 -21.52 -23.19
N PRO A 286 -4.20 -22.03 -24.42
CA PRO A 286 -5.43 -22.65 -24.94
C PRO A 286 -5.86 -23.81 -24.05
N ALA A 287 -7.19 -24.03 -23.91
CA ALA A 287 -7.71 -25.17 -23.17
C ALA A 287 -7.31 -26.48 -23.86
N GLY A 288 -6.84 -27.45 -23.09
CA GLY A 288 -6.48 -28.78 -23.58
C GLY A 288 -5.26 -28.85 -24.53
N LYS A 289 -4.63 -27.74 -24.89
CA LYS A 289 -3.47 -27.69 -25.79
C LYS A 289 -2.26 -27.05 -25.17
N PRO A 290 -1.02 -27.42 -25.57
CA PRO A 290 0.19 -26.73 -25.10
C PRO A 290 0.21 -25.28 -25.59
N MET A 291 0.94 -24.41 -24.88
CA MET A 291 1.15 -23.03 -25.32
C MET A 291 1.97 -23.03 -26.62
N PRO A 292 1.52 -22.36 -27.70
CA PRO A 292 2.31 -22.22 -28.92
C PRO A 292 3.66 -21.56 -28.64
N GLN A 293 4.75 -22.05 -29.23
CA GLN A 293 6.10 -21.57 -28.93
C GLN A 293 6.26 -20.06 -29.14
N ALA A 294 5.72 -19.51 -30.22
CA ALA A 294 5.74 -18.07 -30.48
C ALA A 294 5.04 -17.26 -29.37
N ALA A 295 3.89 -17.77 -28.86
CA ALA A 295 3.19 -17.15 -27.76
C ALA A 295 3.97 -17.27 -26.43
N ALA A 296 4.62 -18.40 -26.18
CA ALA A 296 5.48 -18.62 -25.02
C ALA A 296 6.68 -17.65 -25.02
N ARG A 297 7.39 -17.53 -26.16
CA ARG A 297 8.49 -16.56 -26.33
C ARG A 297 8.03 -15.10 -26.14
N ALA A 298 6.87 -14.74 -26.71
CA ALA A 298 6.30 -13.40 -26.52
C ALA A 298 5.92 -13.12 -25.06
N ASN A 299 5.33 -14.11 -24.36
CA ASN A 299 5.03 -14.00 -22.94
C ASN A 299 6.30 -13.88 -22.07
N ALA A 300 7.37 -14.61 -22.40
CA ALA A 300 8.66 -14.52 -21.69
C ALA A 300 9.24 -13.09 -21.78
N LYS A 301 9.23 -12.48 -22.98
CA LYS A 301 9.66 -11.08 -23.15
C LYS A 301 8.80 -10.10 -22.33
N LYS A 302 7.49 -10.33 -22.23
CA LYS A 302 6.59 -9.50 -21.41
C LYS A 302 6.81 -9.72 -19.92
N SER A 303 7.16 -10.94 -19.50
CA SER A 303 7.47 -11.28 -18.10
C SER A 303 8.67 -10.50 -17.57
N SER A 304 9.71 -10.32 -18.37
CA SER A 304 10.88 -9.53 -17.95
C SER A 304 10.56 -8.05 -17.65
N ILE A 305 9.59 -7.49 -18.38
CA ILE A 305 9.10 -6.13 -18.11
C ILE A 305 8.21 -6.13 -16.86
N ARG A 306 7.31 -7.13 -16.73
CA ARG A 306 6.41 -7.28 -15.59
C ARG A 306 7.13 -7.49 -14.26
N ALA A 307 8.28 -8.14 -14.25
CA ALA A 307 9.07 -8.38 -13.04
C ALA A 307 9.35 -7.11 -12.21
N ARG A 308 9.31 -5.93 -12.83
CA ARG A 308 9.49 -4.66 -12.11
C ARG A 308 8.43 -4.40 -11.05
N ILE A 309 7.17 -4.81 -11.26
CA ILE A 309 6.10 -4.62 -10.26
C ILE A 309 6.26 -5.58 -9.08
N GLU A 310 6.90 -6.73 -9.29
CA GLU A 310 7.20 -7.68 -8.22
C GLU A 310 8.16 -7.08 -7.17
N HIS A 311 9.08 -6.19 -7.59
CA HIS A 311 9.93 -5.43 -6.67
C HIS A 311 9.14 -4.50 -5.76
N VAL A 312 8.05 -3.90 -6.25
CA VAL A 312 7.15 -3.06 -5.44
C VAL A 312 6.52 -3.90 -4.32
N PHE A 313 5.93 -5.05 -4.69
CA PHE A 313 5.33 -5.95 -3.72
C PHE A 313 6.35 -6.54 -2.75
N ALA A 314 7.56 -6.87 -3.22
CA ALA A 314 8.64 -7.33 -2.37
C ALA A 314 9.07 -6.25 -1.36
N HIS A 315 9.20 -4.99 -1.78
CA HIS A 315 9.49 -3.88 -0.89
C HIS A 315 8.42 -3.75 0.20
N GLN A 316 7.14 -3.72 -0.17
CA GLN A 316 6.03 -3.61 0.79
C GLN A 316 5.97 -4.81 1.75
N LYS A 317 6.17 -6.03 1.26
CA LYS A 317 6.07 -7.25 2.08
C LYS A 317 7.29 -7.49 2.96
N ASN A 318 8.48 -7.33 2.41
CA ASN A 318 9.73 -7.70 3.10
C ASN A 318 10.29 -6.53 3.91
N ARG A 319 10.33 -5.32 3.34
CA ARG A 319 10.86 -4.15 4.05
C ARG A 319 9.86 -3.54 5.01
N PHE A 320 8.61 -3.34 4.57
CA PHE A 320 7.56 -2.79 5.45
C PHE A 320 6.87 -3.85 6.29
N GLY A 321 7.01 -5.15 5.99
CA GLY A 321 6.29 -6.21 6.69
C GLY A 321 4.77 -6.10 6.55
N LEU A 322 4.29 -5.67 5.38
CA LEU A 322 2.88 -5.32 5.14
C LEU A 322 1.91 -6.43 5.52
N PHE A 323 1.15 -6.18 6.56
CA PHE A 323 0.09 -7.03 7.08
C PHE A 323 -1.05 -6.14 7.61
N ILE A 324 -2.30 -6.49 7.32
CA ILE A 324 -3.47 -5.72 7.75
C ILE A 324 -4.00 -6.31 9.04
N ARG A 325 -4.04 -5.52 10.12
CA ARG A 325 -4.60 -5.91 11.43
C ARG A 325 -5.96 -5.27 11.70
N THR A 326 -6.34 -4.28 10.90
CA THR A 326 -7.63 -3.58 11.02
C THR A 326 -8.73 -4.37 10.30
N ILE A 327 -9.97 -4.14 10.69
CA ILE A 327 -11.17 -4.82 10.20
C ILE A 327 -11.89 -3.93 9.19
N GLY A 328 -12.34 -4.55 8.11
CA GLY A 328 -13.14 -3.92 7.07
C GLY A 328 -12.32 -3.32 5.92
N ILE A 329 -12.93 -3.30 4.74
CA ILE A 329 -12.26 -2.92 3.47
C ILE A 329 -11.81 -1.45 3.46
N ALA A 330 -12.55 -0.54 4.10
CA ALA A 330 -12.18 0.87 4.15
C ALA A 330 -10.86 1.10 4.89
N ARG A 331 -10.68 0.44 6.06
CA ARG A 331 -9.42 0.50 6.81
C ARG A 331 -8.28 -0.25 6.11
N ALA A 332 -8.60 -1.35 5.42
CA ALA A 332 -7.64 -2.04 4.57
C ALA A 332 -7.16 -1.15 3.41
N GLU A 333 -8.07 -0.42 2.75
CA GLU A 333 -7.73 0.55 1.70
C GLU A 333 -6.86 1.69 2.25
N ALA A 334 -7.17 2.22 3.43
CA ALA A 334 -6.36 3.25 4.09
C ALA A 334 -4.94 2.75 4.39
N LYS A 335 -4.81 1.56 4.98
CA LYS A 335 -3.50 0.94 5.26
C LYS A 335 -2.68 0.74 3.99
N LEU A 336 -3.30 0.25 2.92
CA LEU A 336 -2.64 0.02 1.63
C LEU A 336 -2.27 1.33 0.93
N THR A 337 -3.11 2.36 1.03
CA THR A 337 -2.80 3.68 0.47
C THR A 337 -1.61 4.32 1.19
N LEU A 338 -1.54 4.23 2.52
CA LEU A 338 -0.38 4.70 3.29
C LEU A 338 0.89 3.92 2.92
N ALA A 339 0.81 2.61 2.75
CA ALA A 339 1.94 1.80 2.29
C ALA A 339 2.38 2.15 0.86
N ASN A 340 1.45 2.50 -0.03
CA ASN A 340 1.75 2.96 -1.39
C ASN A 340 2.43 4.33 -1.39
N LEU A 341 1.97 5.26 -0.54
CA LEU A 341 2.60 6.57 -0.33
C LEU A 341 4.03 6.41 0.20
N ALA A 342 4.20 5.62 1.26
CA ALA A 342 5.52 5.34 1.84
C ALA A 342 6.48 4.73 0.81
N TYR A 343 6.01 3.76 0.01
CA TYR A 343 6.79 3.20 -1.10
C TYR A 343 7.18 4.26 -2.14
N ASN A 344 6.24 5.10 -2.54
CA ASN A 344 6.52 6.14 -3.53
C ASN A 344 7.50 7.19 -2.99
N MET A 345 7.45 7.52 -1.70
CA MET A 345 8.41 8.41 -1.03
C MET A 345 9.81 7.80 -1.01
N ASP A 346 9.95 6.53 -0.61
CA ASP A 346 11.22 5.79 -0.67
C ASP A 346 11.75 5.72 -2.12
N ARG A 347 10.86 5.54 -3.08
CA ARG A 347 11.23 5.49 -4.51
C ARG A 347 11.68 6.84 -5.03
N LEU A 348 11.09 7.94 -4.57
CA LEU A 348 11.52 9.29 -4.91
C LEU A 348 12.93 9.55 -4.38
N ILE A 349 13.19 9.26 -3.10
CA ILE A 349 14.53 9.37 -2.49
C ILE A 349 15.58 8.57 -3.31
N PHE A 350 15.22 7.36 -3.75
CA PHE A 350 16.11 6.55 -4.58
C PHE A 350 16.46 7.25 -5.90
N HIS A 351 15.49 7.87 -6.57
CA HIS A 351 15.75 8.56 -7.83
C HIS A 351 16.52 9.86 -7.63
N GLU A 352 16.19 10.67 -6.63
CA GLU A 352 16.89 11.92 -6.30
C GLU A 352 18.38 11.67 -5.98
N ARG A 353 18.66 10.65 -5.16
CA ARG A 353 20.06 10.26 -4.86
C ARG A 353 20.85 9.87 -6.11
N ARG A 354 20.22 9.20 -7.06
CA ARG A 354 20.90 8.83 -8.32
C ARG A 354 21.08 10.00 -9.26
N ALA A 355 20.22 11.00 -9.20
CA ALA A 355 20.36 12.20 -10.01
C ALA A 355 21.50 13.10 -9.51
N VAL A 356 21.85 13.08 -8.22
CA VAL A 356 22.95 13.85 -7.62
C VAL A 356 24.30 13.13 -7.77
N GLY A 357 24.31 11.80 -7.87
CA GLY A 357 25.53 10.97 -7.94
C GLY A 357 25.93 10.49 -9.34
N GLY A 358 25.24 10.93 -10.39
CA GLY A 358 25.57 10.67 -11.79
C GLY A 358 25.74 11.94 -12.57
#